data_51bae18d6311b2dbac126ac26e35673d
#
_entry.id   51bae18d6311b2dbac126ac26e35673d
#
_cell.length_a   1.000
_cell.length_b   1.000
_cell.length_c   1.000
_cell.angle_alpha   90.00
_cell.angle_beta   90.00
_cell.angle_gamma   90.00
#
_symmetry.space_group_name_H-M   'P 1'
#
loop_
_entity.id
_entity.type
_entity.pdbx_description
1 polymer ?
#
loop_
_entity_poly.entity_id
_entity_poly.type
_entity_poly.pdbx_seq_one_letter_code
_entity_poly.pdbx_strand_id
1 'polypeptide(L)'
;MFLAEKVHVSACINQAYARMKALLFPFNLQKWLTLGLCAWVLTLGEAGGGSGGRGFDKAFGKTENNQTLLGMLTTIFWGEGSVFERFAKVFDTGTQTIQIIFWGAVLLLLVVITLSIVVAYFQGRLRFVWLDNLLNNRAQLQRVYREYEEQGVDFFKGKLFIDIWYYVIALCLAGATLYPGIRYLRESARLGEWCSFNSFLGTGIILGAILVLLNIAVTIYLACLFTFTPLMMYKHDCSFDEAWRLFNDMLSQRKIEFVKYIVCNWLINMAAGVLLMFLLLCSCCILAIPLALPVIGATILLPWYVMRSYFAIEFYEKLTEE
;
A
#
# COMPACT_ATOMS: atom_id res chain seq x y z
N MET A 1 30.95 1.71 -26.69
CA MET A 1 30.07 0.57 -26.28
C MET A 1 30.59 0.11 -24.94
N PHE A 2 30.26 0.84 -23.87
CA PHE A 2 30.66 0.51 -22.52
C PHE A 2 29.80 -0.70 -22.08
N LEU A 3 30.45 -1.79 -21.72
CA LEU A 3 29.83 -2.93 -21.06
C LEU A 3 29.34 -2.42 -19.71
N ALA A 4 28.06 -2.12 -19.60
CA ALA A 4 27.43 -1.76 -18.34
C ALA A 4 27.70 -2.92 -17.36
N GLU A 5 28.49 -2.66 -16.36
CA GLU A 5 28.82 -3.64 -15.32
C GLU A 5 27.50 -4.04 -14.64
N LYS A 6 27.21 -5.34 -14.61
CA LYS A 6 25.95 -5.84 -14.07
C LYS A 6 25.88 -5.56 -12.58
N VAL A 7 24.92 -4.77 -12.13
CA VAL A 7 24.66 -4.56 -10.70
C VAL A 7 24.51 -5.91 -10.00
N HIS A 8 25.47 -6.25 -9.15
CA HIS A 8 25.42 -7.45 -8.33
C HIS A 8 24.50 -7.22 -7.13
N VAL A 9 23.21 -7.55 -7.27
CA VAL A 9 22.18 -7.38 -6.23
C VAL A 9 22.55 -8.06 -4.91
N SER A 10 23.29 -9.18 -4.97
CA SER A 10 23.81 -9.85 -3.76
C SER A 10 24.78 -8.97 -2.96
N ALA A 11 25.60 -8.16 -3.65
CA ALA A 11 26.49 -7.21 -2.99
C ALA A 11 25.70 -6.08 -2.30
N CYS A 12 24.62 -5.57 -2.94
CA CYS A 12 23.72 -4.58 -2.33
C CYS A 12 23.08 -5.13 -1.03
N ILE A 13 22.66 -6.41 -1.02
CA ILE A 13 22.06 -7.04 0.16
C ILE A 13 23.11 -7.14 1.30
N ASN A 14 24.32 -7.57 1.00
CA ASN A 14 25.38 -7.69 2.00
C ASN A 14 25.77 -6.32 2.58
N GLN A 15 25.87 -5.29 1.74
CA GLN A 15 26.16 -3.93 2.18
C GLN A 15 25.01 -3.34 3.01
N ALA A 16 23.76 -3.54 2.59
CA ALA A 16 22.58 -3.14 3.33
C ALA A 16 22.53 -3.79 4.72
N TYR A 17 22.85 -5.08 4.82
CA TYR A 17 22.95 -5.78 6.09
C TYR A 17 24.07 -5.23 6.99
N ALA A 18 25.24 -4.96 6.42
CA ALA A 18 26.36 -4.38 7.16
C ALA A 18 26.02 -2.97 7.69
N ARG A 19 25.43 -2.10 6.85
CA ARG A 19 24.97 -0.75 7.27
C ARG A 19 23.87 -0.83 8.33
N MET A 20 22.90 -1.73 8.18
CA MET A 20 21.85 -1.97 9.18
C MET A 20 22.45 -2.36 10.52
N LYS A 21 23.40 -3.31 10.53
CA LYS A 21 24.09 -3.73 11.75
C LYS A 21 24.86 -2.57 12.39
N ALA A 22 25.58 -1.76 11.60
CA ALA A 22 26.33 -0.61 12.09
C ALA A 22 25.41 0.49 12.65
N LEU A 23 24.20 0.68 12.09
CA LEU A 23 23.23 1.64 12.57
C LEU A 23 22.59 1.21 13.90
N LEU A 24 22.21 -0.06 14.02
CA LEU A 24 21.42 -0.56 15.15
C LEU A 24 22.27 -1.07 16.32
N PHE A 25 23.52 -1.40 16.10
CA PHE A 25 24.45 -1.88 17.15
C PHE A 25 25.67 -0.97 17.29
N PRO A 26 26.11 -0.68 18.54
CA PRO A 26 25.59 -1.21 19.81
C PRO A 26 24.15 -0.71 20.10
N PHE A 27 23.38 -1.54 20.81
CA PHE A 27 21.98 -1.26 21.14
C PHE A 27 21.84 0.01 21.97
N ASN A 28 21.05 0.97 21.49
CA ASN A 28 20.69 2.18 22.20
C ASN A 28 19.17 2.35 22.16
N LEU A 29 18.51 2.21 23.31
CA LEU A 29 17.06 2.23 23.44
C LEU A 29 16.44 3.52 22.87
N GLN A 30 17.06 4.69 23.16
CA GLN A 30 16.56 5.96 22.66
C GLN A 30 16.60 6.02 21.12
N LYS A 31 17.70 5.56 20.52
CA LYS A 31 17.85 5.48 19.06
C LYS A 31 16.82 4.53 18.45
N TRP A 32 16.63 3.37 19.06
CA TRP A 32 15.67 2.38 18.61
C TRP A 32 14.23 2.87 18.69
N LEU A 33 13.83 3.53 19.78
CA LEU A 33 12.48 4.10 19.93
C LEU A 33 12.24 5.26 18.95
N THR A 34 13.24 6.12 18.74
CA THR A 34 13.13 7.24 17.78
C THR A 34 12.93 6.73 16.35
N LEU A 35 13.77 5.77 15.92
CA LEU A 35 13.63 5.16 14.60
C LEU A 35 12.36 4.30 14.52
N GLY A 36 12.00 3.59 15.58
CA GLY A 36 10.76 2.80 15.67
C GLY A 36 9.51 3.67 15.53
N LEU A 37 9.49 4.85 16.14
CA LEU A 37 8.41 5.82 15.97
C LEU A 37 8.30 6.29 14.51
N CYS A 38 9.42 6.64 13.87
CA CYS A 38 9.43 7.00 12.45
C CYS A 38 8.90 5.85 11.59
N ALA A 39 9.41 4.63 11.80
CA ALA A 39 8.98 3.45 11.07
C ALA A 39 7.48 3.18 11.26
N TRP A 40 6.97 3.30 12.49
CA TRP A 40 5.54 3.12 12.77
C TRP A 40 4.67 4.10 11.99
N VAL A 41 4.97 5.40 12.02
CA VAL A 41 4.18 6.39 11.28
C VAL A 41 4.26 6.16 9.76
N LEU A 42 5.42 5.78 9.24
CA LEU A 42 5.59 5.45 7.82
C LEU A 42 4.76 4.23 7.39
N THR A 43 4.62 3.23 8.27
CA THR A 43 3.86 2.01 7.97
C THR A 43 2.34 2.16 8.16
N LEU A 44 1.85 3.21 8.85
CA LEU A 44 0.40 3.44 8.99
C LEU A 44 -0.33 3.54 7.64
N GLY A 45 0.31 4.06 6.61
CA GLY A 45 -0.27 4.15 5.26
C GLY A 45 0.00 2.93 4.39
N GLU A 46 1.08 2.17 4.66
CA GLU A 46 1.40 0.96 3.92
C GLU A 46 0.54 -0.24 4.36
N ALA A 47 0.05 -0.23 5.61
CA ALA A 47 -0.85 -1.27 6.15
C ALA A 47 -2.22 -1.31 5.43
N GLY A 48 -2.64 -0.23 4.77
CA GLY A 48 -3.85 -0.19 3.96
C GLY A 48 -3.76 -0.95 2.65
N GLY A 49 -2.56 -1.25 2.15
CA GLY A 49 -2.35 -1.88 0.84
C GLY A 49 -2.00 -3.38 0.85
N GLY A 50 -1.70 -3.99 1.98
CA GLY A 50 -1.15 -5.35 1.95
C GLY A 50 -1.58 -6.34 3.03
N SER A 51 -2.11 -5.91 4.16
CA SER A 51 -2.48 -6.84 5.25
C SER A 51 -3.93 -6.73 5.73
N GLY A 52 -4.74 -5.84 5.14
CA GLY A 52 -6.16 -5.68 5.48
C GLY A 52 -7.08 -6.82 5.03
N GLY A 53 -6.59 -7.76 4.21
CA GLY A 53 -7.40 -8.86 3.67
C GLY A 53 -7.83 -9.92 4.69
N ARG A 54 -7.16 -10.04 5.83
CA ARG A 54 -7.47 -11.08 6.83
C ARG A 54 -8.58 -10.72 7.81
N GLY A 55 -8.99 -9.45 7.88
CA GLY A 55 -10.15 -9.02 8.69
C GLY A 55 -11.49 -9.21 7.98
N PHE A 56 -11.49 -9.17 6.66
CA PHE A 56 -12.71 -9.29 5.86
C PHE A 56 -13.27 -10.71 5.82
N ASP A 57 -12.41 -11.74 5.79
CA ASP A 57 -12.86 -13.16 5.79
C ASP A 57 -13.60 -13.59 7.07
N LYS A 58 -13.35 -12.90 8.21
CA LYS A 58 -14.09 -13.18 9.44
C LYS A 58 -15.45 -12.45 9.56
N ALA A 59 -15.61 -11.35 8.82
CA ALA A 59 -16.89 -10.64 8.77
C ALA A 59 -17.91 -11.33 7.84
N PHE A 60 -17.44 -12.19 6.94
CA PHE A 60 -18.26 -12.99 6.02
C PHE A 60 -18.26 -14.48 6.42
N GLY A 61 -18.24 -14.78 7.73
CA GLY A 61 -18.38 -16.13 8.26
C GLY A 61 -19.66 -16.79 7.73
N LYS A 62 -19.50 -18.01 7.22
CA LYS A 62 -20.54 -18.92 6.75
C LYS A 62 -21.85 -18.74 7.49
N THR A 63 -22.79 -18.10 6.86
CA THR A 63 -24.20 -18.21 7.25
C THR A 63 -24.75 -19.47 6.57
N GLU A 64 -25.26 -20.37 7.36
CA GLU A 64 -25.73 -21.71 7.01
C GLU A 64 -27.03 -21.71 6.19
N ASN A 65 -27.30 -20.70 5.41
CA ASN A 65 -28.38 -20.64 4.45
C ASN A 65 -27.80 -20.55 3.05
N ASN A 66 -28.19 -21.51 2.20
CA ASN A 66 -27.80 -21.72 0.79
C ASN A 66 -28.06 -20.55 -0.18
N GLN A 67 -28.02 -19.32 0.27
CA GLN A 67 -28.00 -18.14 -0.58
C GLN A 67 -26.54 -17.79 -0.86
N THR A 68 -26.11 -18.02 -2.08
CA THR A 68 -24.81 -17.59 -2.57
C THR A 68 -24.61 -16.10 -2.30
N LEU A 69 -23.42 -15.70 -1.86
CA LEU A 69 -23.01 -14.31 -1.61
C LEU A 69 -23.40 -13.38 -2.79
N LEU A 70 -23.39 -13.95 -3.99
CA LEU A 70 -23.85 -13.30 -5.23
C LEU A 70 -25.38 -13.02 -5.20
N GLY A 71 -26.18 -13.92 -4.67
CA GLY A 71 -27.63 -13.75 -4.51
C GLY A 71 -27.97 -12.70 -3.44
N MET A 72 -27.19 -12.62 -2.36
CA MET A 72 -27.33 -11.54 -1.37
C MET A 72 -26.95 -10.18 -1.97
N LEU A 73 -25.86 -10.08 -2.70
CA LEU A 73 -25.44 -8.84 -3.37
C LEU A 73 -26.48 -8.38 -4.41
N THR A 74 -27.06 -9.29 -5.19
CA THR A 74 -28.09 -8.92 -6.18
C THR A 74 -29.38 -8.45 -5.55
N THR A 75 -29.83 -9.08 -4.46
CA THR A 75 -31.01 -8.60 -3.71
C THR A 75 -30.73 -7.28 -2.99
N ILE A 76 -29.49 -7.07 -2.50
CA ILE A 76 -29.10 -5.82 -1.84
C ILE A 76 -29.04 -4.65 -2.82
N PHE A 77 -28.48 -4.86 -4.03
CA PHE A 77 -28.26 -3.76 -4.98
C PHE A 77 -29.39 -3.57 -6.01
N TRP A 78 -30.13 -4.64 -6.41
CA TRP A 78 -31.06 -4.59 -7.55
C TRP A 78 -32.39 -5.34 -7.40
N GLY A 79 -32.67 -6.00 -6.27
CA GLY A 79 -33.99 -6.61 -6.01
C GLY A 79 -35.09 -5.57 -5.73
N GLU A 80 -36.38 -5.98 -5.81
CA GLU A 80 -37.46 -5.17 -5.25
C GLU A 80 -37.15 -4.86 -3.78
N GLY A 81 -36.96 -3.58 -3.44
CA GLY A 81 -36.37 -3.15 -2.20
C GLY A 81 -34.86 -3.02 -2.22
N SER A 82 -34.23 -2.81 -3.40
CA SER A 82 -32.79 -2.57 -3.58
C SER A 82 -32.29 -1.45 -2.67
N VAL A 83 -31.00 -1.51 -2.32
CA VAL A 83 -30.35 -0.41 -1.56
C VAL A 83 -30.63 0.92 -2.20
N PHE A 84 -30.68 1.00 -3.54
CA PHE A 84 -30.98 2.21 -4.28
C PHE A 84 -32.44 2.67 -4.12
N GLU A 85 -33.42 1.74 -4.16
CA GLU A 85 -34.81 2.04 -3.85
C GLU A 85 -35.02 2.33 -2.35
N ARG A 86 -34.31 1.62 -1.48
CA ARG A 86 -34.30 1.92 -0.05
C ARG A 86 -33.65 3.27 0.22
N PHE A 87 -32.57 3.61 -0.47
CA PHE A 87 -31.98 4.97 -0.44
C PHE A 87 -32.98 6.01 -0.91
N ALA A 88 -33.65 5.82 -2.05
CA ALA A 88 -34.67 6.73 -2.54
C ALA A 88 -35.86 6.83 -1.57
N LYS A 89 -36.36 5.70 -1.06
CA LYS A 89 -37.43 5.66 -0.05
C LYS A 89 -37.00 6.21 1.31
N VAL A 90 -35.72 6.11 1.69
CA VAL A 90 -35.16 6.69 2.91
C VAL A 90 -35.15 8.23 2.84
N PHE A 91 -34.92 8.79 1.66
CA PHE A 91 -35.04 10.21 1.43
C PHE A 91 -36.49 10.67 1.41
N ASP A 92 -37.43 9.80 0.98
CA ASP A 92 -38.86 10.15 0.80
C ASP A 92 -39.72 9.77 2.01
N THR A 93 -39.39 8.74 2.77
CA THR A 93 -40.17 8.28 3.93
C THR A 93 -39.33 8.48 5.22
N GLY A 94 -39.42 9.72 5.73
CA GLY A 94 -38.72 10.23 6.90
C GLY A 94 -38.85 9.43 8.20
N THR A 95 -38.20 8.28 8.30
CA THR A 95 -37.81 7.74 9.60
C THR A 95 -36.54 8.47 10.04
N GLN A 96 -36.66 9.40 10.97
CA GLN A 96 -35.55 10.20 11.54
C GLN A 96 -34.33 9.32 11.89
N THR A 97 -34.52 8.10 12.32
CA THR A 97 -33.45 7.16 12.65
C THR A 97 -32.54 6.83 11.47
N ILE A 98 -33.09 6.63 10.28
CA ILE A 98 -32.30 6.25 9.09
C ILE A 98 -31.52 7.47 8.56
N GLN A 99 -32.11 8.66 8.63
CA GLN A 99 -31.41 9.91 8.30
C GLN A 99 -30.24 10.14 9.26
N ILE A 100 -30.41 9.90 10.57
CA ILE A 100 -29.36 10.04 11.57
C ILE A 100 -28.21 9.04 11.26
N ILE A 101 -28.54 7.78 10.95
CA ILE A 101 -27.53 6.76 10.59
C ILE A 101 -26.77 7.15 9.33
N PHE A 102 -27.48 7.64 8.31
CA PHE A 102 -26.85 8.09 7.05
C PHE A 102 -25.89 9.26 7.27
N TRP A 103 -26.36 10.32 7.95
CA TRP A 103 -25.50 11.48 8.25
C TRP A 103 -24.37 11.12 9.19
N GLY A 104 -24.59 10.20 10.13
CA GLY A 104 -23.55 9.63 10.99
C GLY A 104 -22.48 8.90 10.18
N ALA A 105 -22.88 8.10 9.20
CA ALA A 105 -21.95 7.40 8.31
C ALA A 105 -21.16 8.37 7.41
N VAL A 106 -21.81 9.40 6.87
CA VAL A 106 -21.14 10.45 6.07
C VAL A 106 -20.14 11.22 6.92
N LEU A 107 -20.52 11.61 8.15
CA LEU A 107 -19.61 12.28 9.08
C LEU A 107 -18.40 11.41 9.43
N LEU A 108 -18.64 10.13 9.74
CA LEU A 108 -17.55 9.17 10.01
C LEU A 108 -16.62 9.07 8.81
N LEU A 109 -17.15 8.96 7.60
CA LEU A 109 -16.36 8.89 6.37
C LEU A 109 -15.50 10.16 6.20
N LEU A 110 -16.06 11.35 6.42
CA LEU A 110 -15.31 12.60 6.35
C LEU A 110 -14.18 12.67 7.39
N VAL A 111 -14.45 12.20 8.62
CA VAL A 111 -13.43 12.14 9.67
C VAL A 111 -12.29 11.18 9.26
N VAL A 112 -12.62 10.00 8.73
CA VAL A 112 -11.63 9.02 8.26
C VAL A 112 -10.79 9.58 7.13
N ILE A 113 -11.42 10.25 6.14
CA ILE A 113 -10.70 10.87 5.02
C ILE A 113 -9.77 11.98 5.53
N THR A 114 -10.25 12.85 6.41
CA THR A 114 -9.45 13.94 6.98
C THR A 114 -8.25 13.39 7.76
N LEU A 115 -8.48 12.37 8.60
CA LEU A 115 -7.42 11.72 9.36
C LEU A 115 -6.38 11.04 8.43
N SER A 116 -6.84 10.42 7.35
CA SER A 116 -5.95 9.79 6.35
C SER A 116 -5.07 10.82 5.65
N ILE A 117 -5.61 12.00 5.31
CA ILE A 117 -4.83 13.10 4.72
C ILE A 117 -3.80 13.64 5.69
N VAL A 118 -4.17 13.81 6.97
CA VAL A 118 -3.25 14.25 8.02
C VAL A 118 -2.10 13.24 8.21
N VAL A 119 -2.41 11.95 8.28
CA VAL A 119 -1.40 10.88 8.37
C VAL A 119 -0.49 10.89 7.15
N ALA A 120 -1.04 11.00 5.94
CA ALA A 120 -0.27 11.07 4.70
C ALA A 120 0.68 12.29 4.66
N TYR A 121 0.25 13.45 5.20
CA TYR A 121 1.09 14.64 5.34
C TYR A 121 2.30 14.36 6.25
N PHE A 122 2.07 13.77 7.42
CA PHE A 122 3.16 13.40 8.33
C PHE A 122 4.10 12.37 7.72
N GLN A 123 3.57 11.40 6.98
CA GLN A 123 4.37 10.40 6.30
C GLN A 123 5.28 11.01 5.23
N GLY A 124 4.79 11.97 4.44
CA GLY A 124 5.59 12.67 3.46
C GLY A 124 6.83 13.32 4.09
N ARG A 125 6.65 14.03 5.21
CA ARG A 125 7.74 14.69 5.93
C ARG A 125 8.66 13.70 6.65
N LEU A 126 8.11 12.72 7.34
CA LEU A 126 8.90 11.73 8.09
C LEU A 126 9.74 10.82 7.20
N ARG A 127 9.40 10.69 5.92
CA ARG A 127 10.19 9.92 4.96
C ARG A 127 11.57 10.53 4.73
N PHE A 128 11.69 11.85 4.69
CA PHE A 128 12.99 12.54 4.60
C PHE A 128 13.75 12.45 5.92
N VAL A 129 13.08 12.57 7.05
CA VAL A 129 13.69 12.35 8.39
C VAL A 129 14.25 10.92 8.49
N TRP A 130 13.52 9.95 7.99
CA TRP A 130 13.95 8.55 7.94
C TRP A 130 15.21 8.38 7.08
N LEU A 131 15.21 8.94 5.86
CA LEU A 131 16.34 8.88 4.94
C LEU A 131 17.59 9.56 5.51
N ASP A 132 17.45 10.76 6.06
CA ASP A 132 18.58 11.49 6.67
C ASP A 132 19.18 10.73 7.85
N ASN A 133 18.35 10.18 8.72
CA ASN A 133 18.81 9.38 9.85
C ASN A 133 19.54 8.10 9.41
N LEU A 134 19.12 7.47 8.32
CA LEU A 134 19.79 6.31 7.75
C LEU A 134 21.14 6.69 7.12
N LEU A 135 21.16 7.72 6.28
CA LEU A 135 22.37 8.12 5.54
C LEU A 135 23.44 8.70 6.47
N ASN A 136 23.05 9.46 7.48
CA ASN A 136 23.97 10.10 8.41
C ASN A 136 24.19 9.31 9.72
N ASN A 137 23.66 8.08 9.82
CA ASN A 137 23.76 7.22 11.02
C ASN A 137 23.34 7.94 12.33
N ARG A 138 22.27 8.72 12.26
CA ARG A 138 21.74 9.56 13.35
C ARG A 138 20.37 9.07 13.80
N ALA A 139 19.86 9.68 14.90
CA ALA A 139 18.49 9.50 15.37
C ALA A 139 17.96 10.87 15.84
N GLN A 140 17.86 11.82 14.92
CA GLN A 140 17.41 13.19 15.19
C GLN A 140 16.08 13.43 14.46
N LEU A 141 15.01 13.69 15.22
CA LEU A 141 13.68 13.97 14.68
C LEU A 141 13.48 15.45 14.39
N GLN A 142 13.64 16.28 15.43
CA GLN A 142 13.14 17.66 15.41
C GLN A 142 13.90 18.59 14.46
N ARG A 143 15.22 18.42 14.36
CA ARG A 143 16.04 19.23 13.47
C ARG A 143 15.74 18.90 12.01
N VAL A 144 15.81 17.64 11.65
CA VAL A 144 15.64 17.15 10.29
C VAL A 144 14.20 17.39 9.78
N TYR A 145 13.20 17.28 10.68
CA TYR A 145 11.81 17.56 10.36
C TYR A 145 11.56 19.01 9.91
N ARG A 146 12.35 19.98 10.41
CA ARG A 146 12.28 21.36 9.97
C ARG A 146 13.11 21.62 8.71
N GLU A 147 14.25 20.98 8.60
CA GLU A 147 15.19 21.13 7.49
C GLU A 147 14.59 20.71 6.15
N TYR A 148 13.85 19.58 6.14
CA TYR A 148 13.22 19.03 4.92
C TYR A 148 11.70 19.30 4.85
N GLU A 149 11.24 20.43 5.37
CA GLU A 149 9.82 20.76 5.38
C GLU A 149 9.26 20.93 3.97
N GLU A 150 9.93 21.71 3.13
CA GLU A 150 9.49 22.02 1.77
C GLU A 150 9.46 20.76 0.90
N GLN A 151 10.54 19.98 0.92
CA GLN A 151 10.63 18.73 0.17
C GLN A 151 9.58 17.70 0.62
N GLY A 152 9.35 17.60 1.93
CA GLY A 152 8.35 16.69 2.49
C GLY A 152 6.93 17.06 2.09
N VAL A 153 6.60 18.36 2.01
CA VAL A 153 5.30 18.85 1.56
C VAL A 153 5.13 18.66 0.06
N ASP A 154 6.18 18.89 -0.73
CA ASP A 154 6.16 18.69 -2.17
C ASP A 154 5.95 17.20 -2.52
N PHE A 155 6.69 16.32 -1.86
CA PHE A 155 6.47 14.87 -1.99
C PHE A 155 5.06 14.45 -1.58
N PHE A 156 4.50 14.99 -0.48
CA PHE A 156 3.14 14.70 -0.07
C PHE A 156 2.13 15.11 -1.14
N LYS A 157 2.26 16.33 -1.72
CA LYS A 157 1.37 16.81 -2.79
C LYS A 157 1.43 15.91 -4.02
N GLY A 158 2.63 15.59 -4.49
CA GLY A 158 2.83 14.72 -5.65
C GLY A 158 2.26 13.31 -5.41
N LYS A 159 2.54 12.72 -4.24
CA LYS A 159 1.97 11.42 -3.85
C LYS A 159 0.46 11.47 -3.78
N LEU A 160 -0.13 12.46 -3.12
CA LEU A 160 -1.58 12.61 -2.98
C LEU A 160 -2.26 12.74 -4.35
N PHE A 161 -1.67 13.52 -5.26
CA PHE A 161 -2.18 13.66 -6.62
C PHE A 161 -2.21 12.32 -7.35
N ILE A 162 -1.11 11.57 -7.32
CA ILE A 162 -1.03 10.24 -7.95
C ILE A 162 -2.01 9.25 -7.31
N ASP A 163 -2.10 9.21 -5.97
CA ASP A 163 -3.00 8.32 -5.25
C ASP A 163 -4.48 8.60 -5.61
N ILE A 164 -4.88 9.88 -5.69
CA ILE A 164 -6.25 10.27 -6.11
C ILE A 164 -6.53 9.75 -7.53
N TRP A 165 -5.65 9.99 -8.49
CA TRP A 165 -5.83 9.52 -9.86
C TRP A 165 -5.85 8.00 -9.96
N TYR A 166 -5.00 7.32 -9.20
CA TYR A 166 -5.00 5.86 -9.11
C TYR A 166 -6.35 5.33 -8.64
N TYR A 167 -6.89 5.87 -7.54
CA TYR A 167 -8.20 5.45 -7.02
C TYR A 167 -9.36 5.79 -7.96
N VAL A 168 -9.35 6.95 -8.61
CA VAL A 168 -10.37 7.32 -9.61
C VAL A 168 -10.37 6.35 -10.78
N ILE A 169 -9.20 6.06 -11.33
CA ILE A 169 -9.06 5.11 -12.43
C ILE A 169 -9.47 3.69 -11.99
N ALA A 170 -9.03 3.24 -10.81
CA ALA A 170 -9.40 1.94 -10.27
C ALA A 170 -10.91 1.81 -10.06
N LEU A 171 -11.58 2.87 -9.57
CA LEU A 171 -13.03 2.90 -9.38
C LEU A 171 -13.78 2.85 -10.73
N CYS A 172 -13.31 3.61 -11.72
CA CYS A 172 -13.88 3.59 -13.07
C CYS A 172 -13.75 2.20 -13.72
N LEU A 173 -12.57 1.56 -13.59
CA LEU A 173 -12.33 0.23 -14.11
C LEU A 173 -13.16 -0.83 -13.36
N ALA A 174 -13.27 -0.74 -12.04
CA ALA A 174 -14.14 -1.62 -11.25
C ALA A 174 -15.61 -1.46 -11.67
N GLY A 175 -16.09 -0.23 -11.85
CA GLY A 175 -17.43 0.04 -12.36
C GLY A 175 -17.67 -0.55 -13.76
N ALA A 176 -16.71 -0.39 -14.67
CA ALA A 176 -16.79 -0.92 -16.01
C ALA A 176 -16.82 -2.47 -16.06
N THR A 177 -16.16 -3.15 -15.11
CA THR A 177 -16.18 -4.62 -15.01
C THR A 177 -17.41 -5.15 -14.29
N LEU A 178 -17.88 -4.45 -13.27
CA LEU A 178 -19.07 -4.84 -12.52
C LEU A 178 -20.37 -4.62 -13.31
N TYR A 179 -20.44 -3.55 -14.12
CA TYR A 179 -21.65 -3.20 -14.85
C TYR A 179 -22.18 -4.31 -15.77
N PRO A 180 -21.38 -4.95 -16.65
CA PRO A 180 -21.84 -6.08 -17.45
C PRO A 180 -22.30 -7.27 -16.59
N GLY A 181 -21.58 -7.56 -15.51
CA GLY A 181 -21.93 -8.63 -14.57
C GLY A 181 -23.30 -8.39 -13.92
N ILE A 182 -23.53 -7.21 -13.46
CA ILE A 182 -24.79 -6.78 -12.85
C ILE A 182 -25.94 -6.85 -13.85
N ARG A 183 -25.72 -6.36 -15.08
CA ARG A 183 -26.70 -6.44 -16.16
C ARG A 183 -27.08 -7.87 -16.49
N TYR A 184 -26.10 -8.76 -16.60
CA TYR A 184 -26.30 -10.18 -16.80
C TYR A 184 -27.12 -10.83 -15.68
N LEU A 185 -26.78 -10.58 -14.43
CA LEU A 185 -27.49 -11.10 -13.27
C LEU A 185 -28.95 -10.62 -13.23
N ARG A 186 -29.18 -9.37 -13.59
CA ARG A 186 -30.54 -8.79 -13.69
C ARG A 186 -31.36 -9.47 -14.79
N GLU A 187 -30.75 -9.76 -15.93
CA GLU A 187 -31.42 -10.38 -17.05
C GLU A 187 -31.72 -11.87 -16.78
N SER A 188 -30.78 -12.61 -16.19
CA SER A 188 -30.97 -13.98 -15.72
C SER A 188 -32.07 -14.10 -14.65
N ALA A 189 -32.14 -13.16 -13.74
CA ALA A 189 -33.20 -13.10 -12.72
C ALA A 189 -34.58 -12.80 -13.29
N ARG A 190 -34.65 -12.05 -14.42
CA ARG A 190 -35.92 -11.78 -15.12
C ARG A 190 -36.43 -12.95 -15.93
N LEU A 191 -35.54 -13.72 -16.53
CA LEU A 191 -35.89 -14.82 -17.44
C LEU A 191 -36.10 -16.15 -16.74
N GLY A 192 -35.73 -16.26 -15.45
CA GLY A 192 -35.83 -17.50 -14.67
C GLY A 192 -34.91 -18.63 -15.18
N GLU A 193 -34.14 -18.37 -16.21
CA GLU A 193 -33.19 -19.29 -16.80
C GLU A 193 -31.76 -18.75 -16.71
N TRP A 194 -30.81 -19.61 -16.40
CA TRP A 194 -29.40 -19.32 -16.50
C TRP A 194 -28.99 -19.24 -17.96
N CYS A 195 -29.22 -18.09 -18.61
CA CYS A 195 -28.79 -17.87 -19.99
C CYS A 195 -27.30 -18.15 -20.12
N SER A 196 -26.95 -18.91 -21.17
CA SER A 196 -25.61 -19.36 -21.58
C SER A 196 -24.43 -18.72 -20.81
N PHE A 197 -24.23 -19.21 -19.61
CA PHE A 197 -23.21 -18.79 -18.65
C PHE A 197 -21.79 -18.85 -19.23
N ASN A 198 -21.56 -19.72 -20.21
CA ASN A 198 -20.26 -19.98 -20.79
C ASN A 198 -19.65 -18.82 -21.59
N SER A 199 -20.42 -18.04 -22.34
CA SER A 199 -19.87 -16.93 -23.15
C SER A 199 -19.59 -15.69 -22.30
N PHE A 200 -20.39 -15.46 -21.27
CA PHE A 200 -20.17 -14.35 -20.33
C PHE A 200 -19.01 -14.63 -19.38
N LEU A 201 -18.91 -15.85 -18.85
CA LEU A 201 -17.78 -16.27 -18.01
C LEU A 201 -16.45 -16.17 -18.77
N GLY A 202 -16.37 -16.61 -20.02
CA GLY A 202 -15.14 -16.55 -20.78
C GLY A 202 -14.61 -15.11 -20.93
N THR A 203 -15.45 -14.19 -21.43
CA THR A 203 -15.06 -12.78 -21.62
C THR A 203 -14.86 -12.04 -20.30
N GLY A 204 -15.69 -12.27 -19.29
CA GLY A 204 -15.59 -11.62 -17.99
C GLY A 204 -14.35 -12.05 -17.20
N ILE A 205 -14.00 -13.34 -17.24
CA ILE A 205 -12.79 -13.86 -16.58
C ILE A 205 -11.52 -13.31 -17.26
N ILE A 206 -11.47 -13.32 -18.59
CA ILE A 206 -10.31 -12.81 -19.34
C ILE A 206 -10.12 -11.32 -19.07
N LEU A 207 -11.18 -10.52 -19.18
CA LEU A 207 -11.13 -9.09 -18.89
C LEU A 207 -10.73 -8.83 -17.44
N GLY A 208 -11.31 -9.56 -16.48
CA GLY A 208 -10.97 -9.47 -15.06
C GLY A 208 -9.50 -9.83 -14.81
N ALA A 209 -8.98 -10.88 -15.42
CA ALA A 209 -7.58 -11.27 -15.30
C ALA A 209 -6.63 -10.20 -15.86
N ILE A 210 -6.95 -9.62 -17.02
CA ILE A 210 -6.17 -8.53 -17.62
C ILE A 210 -6.13 -7.31 -16.67
N LEU A 211 -7.28 -6.94 -16.11
CA LEU A 211 -7.37 -5.80 -15.18
C LEU A 211 -6.61 -6.04 -13.87
N VAL A 212 -6.66 -7.26 -13.33
CA VAL A 212 -5.85 -7.64 -12.15
C VAL A 212 -4.37 -7.55 -12.46
N LEU A 213 -3.91 -8.06 -13.60
CA LEU A 213 -2.50 -7.97 -14.01
C LEU A 213 -2.07 -6.53 -14.22
N LEU A 214 -2.90 -5.69 -14.85
CA LEU A 214 -2.63 -4.27 -15.02
C LEU A 214 -2.55 -3.56 -13.65
N ASN A 215 -3.46 -3.85 -12.74
CA ASN A 215 -3.44 -3.29 -11.38
C ASN A 215 -2.17 -3.69 -10.62
N ILE A 216 -1.75 -4.95 -10.71
CA ILE A 216 -0.49 -5.43 -10.13
C ILE A 216 0.70 -4.65 -10.72
N ALA A 217 0.76 -4.49 -12.03
CA ALA A 217 1.85 -3.78 -12.70
C ALA A 217 1.93 -2.31 -12.25
N VAL A 218 0.78 -1.61 -12.20
CA VAL A 218 0.70 -0.23 -11.72
C VAL A 218 1.11 -0.13 -10.25
N THR A 219 0.65 -1.05 -9.40
CA THR A 219 1.00 -1.07 -7.97
C THR A 219 2.51 -1.26 -7.77
N ILE A 220 3.15 -2.15 -8.53
CA ILE A 220 4.60 -2.35 -8.50
C ILE A 220 5.33 -1.09 -8.95
N TYR A 221 4.89 -0.46 -10.04
CA TYR A 221 5.47 0.80 -10.52
C TYR A 221 5.38 1.90 -9.46
N LEU A 222 4.20 2.11 -8.86
CA LEU A 222 4.00 3.11 -7.81
C LEU A 222 4.81 2.80 -6.54
N ALA A 223 4.94 1.53 -6.17
CA ALA A 223 5.78 1.12 -5.05
C ALA A 223 7.25 1.47 -5.29
N CYS A 224 7.78 1.26 -6.49
CA CYS A 224 9.12 1.67 -6.87
C CYS A 224 9.24 3.20 -6.89
N LEU A 225 8.31 3.89 -7.54
CA LEU A 225 8.28 5.35 -7.62
C LEU A 225 8.37 5.98 -6.22
N PHE A 226 7.48 5.59 -5.32
CA PHE A 226 7.46 6.15 -3.95
C PHE A 226 8.63 5.71 -3.07
N THR A 227 9.37 4.68 -3.47
CA THR A 227 10.60 4.27 -2.78
C THR A 227 11.79 5.11 -3.22
N PHE A 228 11.96 5.32 -4.54
CA PHE A 228 13.15 5.99 -5.09
C PHE A 228 13.00 7.51 -5.21
N THR A 229 11.79 8.05 -5.44
CA THR A 229 11.56 9.50 -5.56
C THR A 229 12.05 10.29 -4.35
N PRO A 230 11.74 9.93 -3.08
CA PRO A 230 12.26 10.67 -1.93
C PRO A 230 13.79 10.64 -1.84
N LEU A 231 14.42 9.53 -2.27
CA LEU A 231 15.87 9.39 -2.29
C LEU A 231 16.51 10.29 -3.35
N MET A 232 15.87 10.41 -4.52
CA MET A 232 16.31 11.33 -5.58
C MET A 232 16.14 12.78 -5.15
N MET A 233 14.98 13.15 -4.60
CA MET A 233 14.72 14.48 -4.06
C MET A 233 15.76 14.85 -2.98
N TYR A 234 16.10 13.93 -2.09
CA TYR A 234 17.10 14.13 -1.05
C TYR A 234 18.51 14.33 -1.60
N LYS A 235 18.92 13.53 -2.60
CA LYS A 235 20.29 13.58 -3.15
C LYS A 235 20.51 14.73 -4.12
N HIS A 236 19.50 15.09 -4.91
CA HIS A 236 19.61 16.11 -5.98
C HIS A 236 18.98 17.44 -5.60
N ASP A 237 18.40 17.55 -4.41
CA ASP A 237 17.69 18.75 -3.93
C ASP A 237 16.69 19.29 -4.97
N CYS A 238 15.91 18.40 -5.55
CA CYS A 238 15.00 18.66 -6.66
C CYS A 238 13.53 18.52 -6.25
N SER A 239 12.62 19.07 -7.07
CA SER A 239 11.16 18.94 -6.88
C SER A 239 10.67 17.51 -7.14
N PHE A 240 9.44 17.21 -6.70
CA PHE A 240 8.82 15.91 -6.94
C PHE A 240 8.70 15.58 -8.43
N ASP A 241 8.34 16.57 -9.27
CA ASP A 241 8.16 16.37 -10.71
C ASP A 241 9.50 16.07 -11.41
N GLU A 242 10.58 16.74 -11.00
CA GLU A 242 11.93 16.46 -11.49
C GLU A 242 12.41 15.08 -11.05
N ALA A 243 12.24 14.73 -9.79
CA ALA A 243 12.57 13.40 -9.27
C ALA A 243 11.78 12.29 -9.97
N TRP A 244 10.51 12.54 -10.29
CA TRP A 244 9.68 11.60 -11.06
C TRP A 244 10.20 11.41 -12.50
N ARG A 245 10.60 12.49 -13.17
CA ARG A 245 11.22 12.39 -14.50
C ARG A 245 12.53 11.62 -14.44
N LEU A 246 13.41 11.94 -13.49
CA LEU A 246 14.68 11.22 -13.28
C LEU A 246 14.44 9.72 -13.04
N PHE A 247 13.44 9.38 -12.21
CA PHE A 247 13.07 7.99 -11.98
C PHE A 247 12.62 7.28 -13.25
N ASN A 248 11.76 7.91 -14.07
CA ASN A 248 11.30 7.31 -15.33
C ASN A 248 12.43 7.13 -16.34
N ASP A 249 13.34 8.07 -16.43
CA ASP A 249 14.52 7.98 -17.30
C ASP A 249 15.42 6.84 -16.87
N MET A 250 15.70 6.73 -15.57
CA MET A 250 16.49 5.64 -15.00
C MET A 250 15.82 4.28 -15.18
N LEU A 251 14.50 4.20 -14.94
CA LEU A 251 13.71 2.98 -15.15
C LEU A 251 13.71 2.54 -16.62
N SER A 252 13.61 3.51 -17.57
CA SER A 252 13.58 3.22 -18.99
C SER A 252 14.90 2.66 -19.50
N GLN A 253 16.03 3.14 -18.95
CA GLN A 253 17.38 2.73 -19.34
C GLN A 253 17.79 1.40 -18.70
N ARG A 254 17.36 1.12 -17.46
CA ARG A 254 17.83 -0.01 -16.64
C ARG A 254 16.70 -0.94 -16.19
N LYS A 255 15.73 -1.24 -17.07
CA LYS A 255 14.53 -2.07 -16.77
C LYS A 255 14.88 -3.41 -16.12
N ILE A 256 15.89 -4.10 -16.63
CA ILE A 256 16.29 -5.43 -16.14
C ILE A 256 16.79 -5.37 -14.70
N GLU A 257 17.55 -4.33 -14.33
CA GLU A 257 18.05 -4.16 -12.98
C GLU A 257 16.90 -3.87 -11.99
N PHE A 258 15.92 -3.06 -12.41
CA PHE A 258 14.71 -2.84 -11.60
C PHE A 258 13.89 -4.11 -11.41
N VAL A 259 13.77 -4.96 -12.42
CA VAL A 259 13.11 -6.28 -12.27
C VAL A 259 13.84 -7.13 -11.24
N LYS A 260 15.17 -7.20 -11.30
CA LYS A 260 15.97 -7.92 -10.29
C LYS A 260 15.76 -7.36 -8.88
N TYR A 261 15.76 -6.01 -8.74
CA TYR A 261 15.48 -5.35 -7.47
C TYR A 261 14.09 -5.76 -6.92
N ILE A 262 13.06 -5.70 -7.75
CA ILE A 262 11.68 -6.05 -7.36
C ILE A 262 11.60 -7.50 -6.89
N VAL A 263 12.18 -8.44 -7.66
CA VAL A 263 12.20 -9.86 -7.30
C VAL A 263 12.96 -10.09 -5.99
N CYS A 264 14.13 -9.50 -5.83
CA CYS A 264 14.91 -9.63 -4.59
C CYS A 264 14.18 -8.99 -3.39
N ASN A 265 13.61 -7.79 -3.56
CA ASN A 265 12.83 -7.15 -2.51
C ASN A 265 11.61 -7.99 -2.11
N TRP A 266 10.94 -8.64 -3.09
CA TRP A 266 9.85 -9.57 -2.82
C TRP A 266 10.31 -10.81 -2.04
N LEU A 267 11.43 -11.43 -2.45
CA LEU A 267 12.01 -12.59 -1.75
C LEU A 267 12.43 -12.25 -0.32
N ILE A 268 13.05 -11.08 -0.13
CA ILE A 268 13.43 -10.58 1.18
C ILE A 268 12.16 -10.40 2.06
N ASN A 269 11.09 -9.82 1.53
CA ASN A 269 9.81 -9.67 2.25
C ASN A 269 9.18 -11.02 2.59
N MET A 270 9.22 -11.98 1.68
CA MET A 270 8.73 -13.33 1.95
C MET A 270 9.55 -14.03 3.06
N ALA A 271 10.87 -13.96 2.98
CA ALA A 271 11.73 -14.55 3.99
C ALA A 271 11.48 -14.00 5.40
N ALA A 272 11.30 -12.67 5.50
CA ALA A 272 10.95 -12.05 6.78
C ALA A 272 9.56 -12.44 7.26
N GLY A 273 8.58 -12.53 6.37
CA GLY A 273 7.23 -12.98 6.71
C GLY A 273 7.23 -14.41 7.25
N VAL A 274 7.99 -15.32 6.61
CA VAL A 274 8.17 -16.69 7.06
C VAL A 274 8.88 -16.74 8.43
N LEU A 275 9.95 -15.96 8.60
CA LEU A 275 10.67 -15.88 9.87
C LEU A 275 9.76 -15.36 10.99
N LEU A 276 8.99 -14.30 10.73
CA LEU A 276 8.06 -13.74 11.70
C LEU A 276 6.96 -14.74 12.06
N MET A 277 6.41 -15.46 11.07
CA MET A 277 5.42 -16.51 11.30
C MET A 277 5.99 -17.63 12.17
N PHE A 278 7.22 -18.06 11.89
CA PHE A 278 7.90 -19.06 12.70
C PHE A 278 8.12 -18.60 14.13
N LEU A 279 8.58 -17.36 14.34
CA LEU A 279 8.75 -16.77 15.67
C LEU A 279 7.43 -16.67 16.45
N LEU A 280 6.33 -16.31 15.77
CA LEU A 280 4.99 -16.27 16.37
C LEU A 280 4.53 -17.66 16.81
N LEU A 281 4.74 -18.68 15.99
CA LEU A 281 4.41 -20.06 16.33
C LEU A 281 5.26 -20.59 17.50
N CYS A 282 6.57 -20.36 17.46
CA CYS A 282 7.48 -20.78 18.53
C CYS A 282 7.20 -20.09 19.87
N SER A 283 6.74 -18.83 19.85
CA SER A 283 6.37 -18.09 21.05
C SER A 283 4.97 -18.38 21.55
N CYS A 284 4.25 -19.38 21.02
CA CYS A 284 2.85 -19.66 21.33
C CYS A 284 1.96 -18.39 21.23
N CYS A 285 2.21 -17.55 20.23
CA CYS A 285 1.51 -16.28 20.01
C CYS A 285 1.75 -15.19 21.08
N ILE A 286 2.58 -15.42 22.10
CA ILE A 286 2.90 -14.40 23.12
C ILE A 286 3.53 -13.16 22.47
N LEU A 287 4.38 -13.35 21.46
CA LEU A 287 4.99 -12.28 20.69
C LEU A 287 3.98 -11.42 19.92
N ALA A 288 2.79 -11.91 19.66
CA ALA A 288 1.72 -11.16 18.99
C ALA A 288 1.27 -9.93 19.81
N ILE A 289 1.30 -10.04 21.14
CA ILE A 289 0.88 -8.94 22.04
C ILE A 289 1.77 -7.70 21.87
N PRO A 290 3.11 -7.78 22.04
CA PRO A 290 3.95 -6.60 21.84
C PRO A 290 4.01 -6.14 20.37
N LEU A 291 3.84 -7.05 19.38
CA LEU A 291 3.75 -6.67 17.97
C LEU A 291 2.46 -5.90 17.63
N ALA A 292 1.37 -6.15 18.35
CA ALA A 292 0.12 -5.43 18.19
C ALA A 292 0.17 -4.00 18.77
N LEU A 293 1.13 -3.72 19.65
CA LEU A 293 1.31 -2.38 20.19
C LEU A 293 1.97 -1.46 19.16
N PRO A 294 1.44 -0.23 18.94
CA PRO A 294 1.88 0.67 17.86
C PRO A 294 3.41 0.79 17.80
N VAL A 295 4.03 1.65 18.51
CA VAL A 295 5.47 1.93 18.42
C VAL A 295 6.35 0.72 18.76
N ILE A 296 5.93 -0.14 19.69
CA ILE A 296 6.71 -1.30 20.14
C ILE A 296 6.82 -2.34 19.01
N GLY A 297 5.72 -2.63 18.33
CA GLY A 297 5.73 -3.55 17.19
C GLY A 297 6.67 -3.08 16.08
N ALA A 298 6.62 -1.80 15.71
CA ALA A 298 7.53 -1.23 14.73
C ALA A 298 8.99 -1.24 15.21
N THR A 299 9.24 -1.05 16.51
CA THR A 299 10.59 -1.12 17.09
C THR A 299 11.14 -2.56 17.04
N ILE A 300 10.34 -3.58 17.29
CA ILE A 300 10.76 -4.99 17.16
C ILE A 300 11.10 -5.31 15.69
N LEU A 301 10.31 -4.79 14.74
CA LEU A 301 10.52 -4.99 13.31
C LEU A 301 11.53 -4.01 12.70
N LEU A 302 12.15 -3.14 13.51
CA LEU A 302 13.06 -2.09 13.03
C LEU A 302 14.21 -2.63 12.18
N PRO A 303 14.91 -3.74 12.52
CA PRO A 303 15.98 -4.27 11.68
C PRO A 303 15.50 -4.57 10.26
N TRP A 304 14.27 -5.04 10.12
CA TRP A 304 13.64 -5.31 8.85
C TRP A 304 13.39 -4.04 8.02
N TYR A 305 12.78 -3.01 8.62
CA TYR A 305 12.53 -1.74 7.93
C TYR A 305 13.82 -1.04 7.51
N VAL A 306 14.81 -1.04 8.38
CA VAL A 306 16.13 -0.45 8.12
C VAL A 306 16.85 -1.21 7.00
N MET A 307 16.85 -2.55 7.03
CA MET A 307 17.49 -3.37 6.00
C MET A 307 16.86 -3.13 4.63
N ARG A 308 15.53 -3.10 4.55
CA ARG A 308 14.80 -2.83 3.29
C ARG A 308 15.13 -1.45 2.74
N SER A 309 15.22 -0.43 3.60
CA SER A 309 15.56 0.93 3.19
C SER A 309 17.00 1.04 2.71
N TYR A 310 17.96 0.43 3.41
CA TYR A 310 19.35 0.39 2.94
C TYR A 310 19.50 -0.40 1.64
N PHE A 311 18.73 -1.46 1.44
CA PHE A 311 18.75 -2.18 0.18
C PHE A 311 18.34 -1.29 -1.00
N ALA A 312 17.32 -0.43 -0.82
CA ALA A 312 16.92 0.54 -1.84
C ALA A 312 18.00 1.61 -2.06
N ILE A 313 18.64 2.11 -1.00
CA ILE A 313 19.71 3.11 -1.05
C ILE A 313 20.93 2.54 -1.79
N GLU A 314 21.41 1.36 -1.40
CA GLU A 314 22.56 0.69 -2.02
C GLU A 314 22.32 0.38 -3.51
N PHE A 315 21.10 -0.06 -3.81
CA PHE A 315 20.73 -0.31 -5.19
C PHE A 315 20.76 0.97 -6.03
N TYR A 316 20.24 2.07 -5.49
CA TYR A 316 20.27 3.37 -6.15
C TYR A 316 21.71 3.89 -6.31
N GLU A 317 22.55 3.80 -5.27
CA GLU A 317 23.94 4.24 -5.32
C GLU A 317 24.71 3.52 -6.44
N LYS A 318 24.57 2.21 -6.53
CA LYS A 318 25.22 1.43 -7.60
C LYS A 318 24.68 1.74 -9.01
N LEU A 319 23.41 2.12 -9.14
CA LEU A 319 22.88 2.55 -10.44
C LEU A 319 23.40 3.91 -10.88
N THR A 320 23.80 4.77 -9.94
CA THR A 320 24.28 6.13 -10.22
C THR A 320 25.80 6.26 -10.26
N GLU A 321 26.55 5.31 -9.71
CA GLU A 321 28.02 5.24 -9.78
C GLU A 321 28.53 4.76 -11.14
N GLU A 322 27.65 4.15 -11.95
CA GLU A 322 27.94 3.66 -13.32
C GLU A 322 27.43 4.64 -14.41
#